data_bccfdab3dff25f64ca448dd96ad2ac52
#
_entry.id   bccfdab3dff25f64ca448dd96ad2ac52
#
_cell.length_a   1.000
_cell.length_b   1.000
_cell.length_c   1.000
_cell.angle_alpha   90.00
_cell.angle_beta   90.00
_cell.angle_gamma   90.00
#
_symmetry.space_group_name_H-M   'P 1'
#
loop_
_entity.id
_entity.type
_entity.pdbx_description
1 polymer ?
#
loop_
_entity_poly.entity_id
_entity_poly.type
_entity_poly.pdbx_seq_one_letter_code
_entity_poly.pdbx_strand_id
1 'polypeptide(L)'
;MHITSRTLLFVLAGALSACAGSPPPVESAPPPPPPAPTQAPPAAAPAAQPEAATPPKADPEAEKKQAELAKLAEDMKAMEAKADKEAARFDDALKAEVKALIAANYPSAGAALRAALKGKHRTPGNADRDAARHPVENLEFFGLKQTSTVIELGAGEGWYTELLAPVLAKKGKLIITAFDPNGPADSRNTLYGKRVKRMIEKSPELFGKVDVVVIDRDSPKLGIEGKADLVIAIREAHGWHRNGKFDAYVAEAFKALKPGGVFGIVAHRAKPDANPDESAKQGYLPEAWVIQKVESAGFKLGGKSEINANPKDTKDYPEGVWTLPPNFRLGDKDRAHYAAIGESDRMTLKFVKPAR
;
A
#
# COMPACT_ATOMS: atom_id res chain seq x y z
N MET A 1 -10.91 -15.47 -55.36
CA MET A 1 -9.89 -14.67 -56.05
C MET A 1 -8.63 -14.64 -55.17
N HIS A 2 -7.79 -15.48 -55.48
CA HIS A 2 -6.38 -15.73 -55.36
C HIS A 2 -5.51 -14.49 -55.30
N ILE A 3 -4.44 -14.53 -54.53
CA ILE A 3 -2.99 -14.46 -54.84
C ILE A 3 -2.28 -14.20 -53.50
N THR A 4 -1.67 -15.10 -52.83
CA THR A 4 -0.38 -15.80 -52.80
C THR A 4 0.89 -14.92 -52.88
N SER A 5 1.78 -15.19 -51.93
CA SER A 5 3.27 -15.32 -52.01
C SER A 5 4.09 -14.01 -51.96
N ARG A 6 5.29 -13.93 -51.39
CA ARG A 6 6.41 -14.90 -51.21
C ARG A 6 7.47 -14.33 -50.28
N THR A 7 8.09 -15.20 -49.59
CA THR A 7 9.40 -15.20 -48.92
C THR A 7 10.55 -14.73 -49.80
N LEU A 8 11.54 -14.03 -49.23
CA LEU A 8 12.90 -14.08 -49.74
C LEU A 8 13.95 -14.05 -48.61
N LEU A 9 14.68 -15.15 -48.57
CA LEU A 9 15.89 -15.43 -47.82
C LEU A 9 17.10 -14.94 -48.58
N PHE A 10 18.07 -14.25 -47.98
CA PHE A 10 19.42 -14.09 -48.54
C PHE A 10 20.47 -14.51 -47.52
N VAL A 11 21.12 -15.62 -47.85
CA VAL A 11 22.40 -16.09 -47.29
C VAL A 11 23.49 -15.58 -48.22
N LEU A 12 24.54 -15.00 -47.71
CA LEU A 12 25.79 -14.88 -48.45
C LEU A 12 26.96 -15.27 -47.54
N ALA A 13 27.60 -16.36 -47.92
CA ALA A 13 28.88 -16.84 -47.43
C ALA A 13 29.98 -16.20 -48.26
N GLY A 14 31.09 -15.84 -47.67
CA GLY A 14 32.29 -15.34 -48.35
C GLY A 14 33.55 -15.74 -47.62
N ALA A 15 34.38 -16.47 -48.32
CA ALA A 15 35.44 -17.37 -47.95
C ALA A 15 36.73 -16.70 -47.47
N LEU A 16 37.53 -17.55 -46.83
CA LEU A 16 38.92 -17.43 -46.40
C LEU A 16 39.91 -17.02 -47.52
N SER A 17 40.94 -16.28 -47.13
CA SER A 17 42.27 -16.44 -47.83
C SER A 17 43.39 -16.26 -46.79
N ALA A 18 44.17 -17.28 -46.65
CA ALA A 18 45.37 -17.33 -45.82
C ALA A 18 46.57 -16.85 -46.68
N CYS A 19 47.42 -16.03 -46.12
CA CYS A 19 48.81 -15.83 -46.68
C CYS A 19 49.82 -16.10 -45.58
N ALA A 20 50.59 -17.12 -45.74
CA ALA A 20 51.79 -17.49 -45.02
C ALA A 20 52.95 -16.55 -45.35
N GLY A 21 53.59 -15.96 -44.35
CA GLY A 21 54.82 -15.22 -44.44
C GLY A 21 55.92 -15.91 -43.65
N SER A 22 57.04 -16.20 -44.25
CA SER A 22 58.23 -16.89 -43.72
C SER A 22 58.94 -16.04 -42.63
N PRO A 23 59.65 -16.67 -41.67
CA PRO A 23 60.38 -15.94 -40.63
C PRO A 23 61.75 -15.44 -41.11
N PRO A 24 62.26 -14.33 -40.55
CA PRO A 24 63.62 -13.86 -40.81
C PRO A 24 64.72 -14.65 -40.06
N PRO A 25 65.97 -14.54 -40.50
CA PRO A 25 67.07 -15.39 -39.99
C PRO A 25 67.51 -14.96 -38.55
N VAL A 26 67.99 -15.98 -37.85
CA VAL A 26 68.51 -15.86 -36.47
C VAL A 26 69.93 -15.33 -36.52
N GLU A 27 70.15 -14.19 -35.86
CA GLU A 27 71.52 -13.61 -35.66
C GLU A 27 72.08 -14.17 -34.35
N SER A 28 73.26 -14.73 -34.39
CA SER A 28 73.91 -15.37 -33.23
C SER A 28 74.39 -14.36 -32.18
N ALA A 29 74.06 -14.59 -30.97
CA ALA A 29 74.44 -13.78 -29.80
C ALA A 29 75.94 -13.99 -29.45
N PRO A 30 76.63 -12.96 -28.95
CA PRO A 30 78.03 -13.05 -28.45
C PRO A 30 78.09 -13.78 -27.08
N PRO A 31 79.28 -14.33 -26.72
CA PRO A 31 79.44 -15.12 -25.52
C PRO A 31 79.38 -14.23 -24.23
N PRO A 32 78.96 -14.81 -23.08
CA PRO A 32 78.80 -14.07 -21.85
C PRO A 32 80.10 -13.68 -21.18
N PRO A 33 80.12 -12.55 -20.44
CA PRO A 33 81.26 -12.10 -19.68
C PRO A 33 81.52 -12.97 -18.45
N PRO A 34 82.74 -12.97 -17.85
CA PRO A 34 83.05 -13.76 -16.68
C PRO A 34 82.36 -13.34 -15.42
N PRO A 35 82.17 -14.24 -14.44
CA PRO A 35 81.38 -13.93 -13.24
C PRO A 35 82.12 -12.94 -12.32
N ALA A 36 81.40 -11.99 -11.78
CA ALA A 36 81.84 -11.02 -10.79
C ALA A 36 81.92 -11.69 -9.39
N PRO A 37 82.76 -11.20 -8.50
CA PRO A 37 82.97 -11.84 -7.20
C PRO A 37 81.72 -11.78 -6.29
N THR A 38 81.46 -12.92 -5.68
CA THR A 38 80.36 -13.13 -4.77
C THR A 38 80.48 -12.22 -3.50
N GLN A 39 79.59 -11.25 -3.36
CA GLN A 39 79.38 -10.56 -2.10
C GLN A 39 78.48 -11.38 -1.21
N ALA A 40 78.82 -11.47 0.04
CA ALA A 40 78.04 -12.13 1.09
C ALA A 40 76.64 -11.47 1.25
N PRO A 41 75.57 -12.26 1.55
CA PRO A 41 74.26 -11.72 1.65
C PRO A 41 74.13 -10.76 2.88
N PRO A 42 73.49 -9.62 2.73
CA PRO A 42 73.15 -8.78 3.87
C PRO A 42 72.13 -9.46 4.77
N ALA A 43 72.31 -9.28 6.09
CA ALA A 43 71.45 -9.83 7.13
C ALA A 43 69.94 -9.51 6.82
N ALA A 44 69.11 -10.54 6.98
CA ALA A 44 67.70 -10.43 6.76
C ALA A 44 67.09 -9.35 7.68
N ALA A 45 66.41 -8.40 7.04
CA ALA A 45 65.54 -7.43 7.74
C ALA A 45 64.39 -8.17 8.45
N PRO A 46 63.93 -7.77 9.61
CA PRO A 46 62.83 -8.40 10.31
C PRO A 46 61.59 -8.39 9.42
N ALA A 47 60.95 -9.58 9.27
CA ALA A 47 59.73 -9.74 8.51
C ALA A 47 58.67 -8.72 8.99
N ALA A 48 58.18 -7.90 8.08
CA ALA A 48 57.03 -7.03 8.34
C ALA A 48 55.85 -7.94 8.77
N GLN A 49 55.33 -7.66 9.94
CA GLN A 49 54.08 -8.27 10.41
C GLN A 49 52.99 -7.90 9.39
N PRO A 50 52.11 -8.83 9.00
CA PRO A 50 51.00 -8.48 8.12
C PRO A 50 50.14 -7.43 8.82
N GLU A 51 50.03 -6.26 8.21
CA GLU A 51 49.09 -5.22 8.61
C GLU A 51 47.70 -5.88 8.73
N ALA A 52 47.12 -5.83 9.91
CA ALA A 52 45.78 -6.30 10.15
C ALA A 52 44.84 -5.59 9.15
N ALA A 53 44.30 -6.34 8.24
CA ALA A 53 43.32 -5.81 7.28
C ALA A 53 42.20 -5.13 8.07
N THR A 54 42.04 -3.84 7.87
CA THR A 54 40.91 -3.07 8.40
C THR A 54 39.63 -3.78 7.93
N PRO A 55 38.69 -4.11 8.83
CA PRO A 55 37.46 -4.75 8.41
C PRO A 55 36.77 -3.86 7.36
N PRO A 56 36.20 -4.44 6.32
CA PRO A 56 35.51 -3.70 5.27
C PRO A 56 34.45 -2.81 5.93
N LYS A 57 34.42 -1.52 5.57
CA LYS A 57 33.36 -0.61 6.01
C LYS A 57 32.02 -1.26 5.64
N ALA A 58 31.15 -1.40 6.63
CA ALA A 58 29.82 -1.93 6.41
C ALA A 58 29.10 -1.07 5.34
N ASP A 59 28.42 -1.75 4.43
CA ASP A 59 27.64 -1.10 3.37
C ASP A 59 26.40 -0.43 4.01
N PRO A 60 26.26 0.92 3.97
CA PRO A 60 25.15 1.62 4.62
C PRO A 60 23.77 1.17 4.08
N GLU A 61 23.71 0.69 2.84
CA GLU A 61 22.48 0.20 2.24
C GLU A 61 22.11 -1.18 2.77
N ALA A 62 23.09 -2.05 3.00
CA ALA A 62 22.91 -3.34 3.65
C ALA A 62 22.47 -3.21 5.11
N GLU A 63 23.07 -2.29 5.87
CA GLU A 63 22.67 -1.98 7.25
C GLU A 63 21.24 -1.46 7.32
N LYS A 64 20.87 -0.53 6.45
CA LYS A 64 19.51 0.00 6.34
C LYS A 64 18.50 -1.10 6.04
N LYS A 65 18.78 -1.96 5.07
CA LYS A 65 17.92 -3.09 4.72
C LYS A 65 17.76 -4.06 5.90
N GLN A 66 18.83 -4.34 6.61
CA GLN A 66 18.78 -5.21 7.79
C GLN A 66 17.95 -4.60 8.92
N ALA A 67 18.06 -3.29 9.15
CA ALA A 67 17.24 -2.57 10.14
C ALA A 67 15.75 -2.58 9.75
N GLU A 68 15.43 -2.41 8.46
CA GLU A 68 14.06 -2.49 7.96
C GLU A 68 13.47 -3.91 8.14
N LEU A 69 14.24 -4.96 7.89
CA LEU A 69 13.83 -6.35 8.11
C LEU A 69 13.63 -6.67 9.60
N ALA A 70 14.54 -6.21 10.46
CA ALA A 70 14.40 -6.37 11.91
C ALA A 70 13.12 -5.69 12.42
N LYS A 71 12.88 -4.45 11.97
CA LYS A 71 11.65 -3.73 12.29
C LYS A 71 10.39 -4.44 11.77
N LEU A 72 10.43 -5.00 10.59
CA LEU A 72 9.30 -5.77 10.05
C LEU A 72 9.00 -7.01 10.91
N ALA A 73 10.03 -7.72 11.37
CA ALA A 73 9.87 -8.88 12.25
C ALA A 73 9.24 -8.49 13.61
N GLU A 74 9.64 -7.35 14.19
CA GLU A 74 9.01 -6.79 15.38
C GLU A 74 7.56 -6.40 15.14
N ASP A 75 7.28 -5.71 14.04
CA ASP A 75 5.92 -5.32 13.64
C ASP A 75 5.01 -6.55 13.45
N MET A 76 5.54 -7.65 12.86
CA MET A 76 4.83 -8.93 12.73
C MET A 76 4.48 -9.53 14.10
N LYS A 77 5.46 -9.60 15.00
CA LYS A 77 5.24 -10.12 16.36
C LYS A 77 4.22 -9.29 17.14
N ALA A 78 4.33 -7.97 17.06
CA ALA A 78 3.40 -7.06 17.71
C ALA A 78 1.98 -7.19 17.13
N MET A 79 1.86 -7.36 15.83
CA MET A 79 0.59 -7.58 15.14
C MET A 79 -0.08 -8.88 15.61
N GLU A 80 0.65 -9.99 15.69
CA GLU A 80 0.08 -11.27 16.16
C GLU A 80 -0.38 -11.16 17.61
N ALA A 81 0.43 -10.60 18.51
CA ALA A 81 0.05 -10.43 19.91
C ALA A 81 -1.20 -9.53 20.06
N LYS A 82 -1.31 -8.47 19.25
CA LYS A 82 -2.51 -7.61 19.21
C LYS A 82 -3.73 -8.39 18.72
N ALA A 83 -3.55 -9.21 17.67
CA ALA A 83 -4.63 -10.01 17.09
C ALA A 83 -5.15 -11.07 18.06
N ASP A 84 -4.26 -11.76 18.78
CA ASP A 84 -4.64 -12.75 19.82
C ASP A 84 -5.44 -12.09 20.95
N LYS A 85 -4.98 -10.93 21.43
CA LYS A 85 -5.70 -10.14 22.45
C LYS A 85 -7.08 -9.72 21.95
N GLU A 86 -7.19 -9.28 20.70
CA GLU A 86 -8.47 -8.91 20.10
C GLU A 86 -9.40 -10.11 19.91
N ALA A 87 -8.88 -11.26 19.46
CA ALA A 87 -9.68 -12.48 19.32
C ALA A 87 -10.23 -12.96 20.69
N ALA A 88 -9.43 -12.89 21.73
CA ALA A 88 -9.84 -13.26 23.10
C ALA A 88 -10.98 -12.39 23.67
N ARG A 89 -11.22 -11.18 23.13
CA ARG A 89 -12.35 -10.34 23.53
C ARG A 89 -13.70 -10.87 23.07
N PHE A 90 -13.73 -11.67 22.01
CA PHE A 90 -14.97 -12.19 21.44
C PHE A 90 -15.45 -13.43 22.20
N ASP A 91 -15.77 -13.23 23.46
CA ASP A 91 -16.46 -14.21 24.30
C ASP A 91 -17.92 -14.43 23.85
N ASP A 92 -18.63 -15.34 24.48
CA ASP A 92 -19.99 -15.68 24.11
C ASP A 92 -20.96 -14.51 24.29
N ALA A 93 -20.72 -13.63 25.27
CA ALA A 93 -21.52 -12.43 25.48
C ALA A 93 -21.36 -11.44 24.33
N LEU A 94 -20.13 -11.14 23.92
CA LEU A 94 -19.87 -10.24 22.79
C LEU A 94 -20.36 -10.84 21.46
N LYS A 95 -20.20 -12.16 21.25
CA LYS A 95 -20.77 -12.85 20.09
C LYS A 95 -22.29 -12.74 20.04
N ALA A 96 -22.97 -12.85 21.18
CA ALA A 96 -24.41 -12.65 21.26
C ALA A 96 -24.81 -11.21 20.94
N GLU A 97 -24.09 -10.20 21.46
CA GLU A 97 -24.30 -8.78 21.11
C GLU A 97 -24.15 -8.53 19.60
N VAL A 98 -23.12 -9.10 18.96
CA VAL A 98 -22.90 -9.01 17.50
C VAL A 98 -24.06 -9.63 16.72
N LYS A 99 -24.51 -10.83 17.12
CA LYS A 99 -25.66 -11.48 16.48
C LYS A 99 -26.92 -10.63 16.62
N ALA A 100 -27.18 -10.04 17.78
CA ALA A 100 -28.30 -9.15 18.02
C ALA A 100 -28.22 -7.88 17.17
N LEU A 101 -27.03 -7.25 17.07
CA LEU A 101 -26.79 -6.09 16.23
C LEU A 101 -27.13 -6.37 14.76
N ILE A 102 -26.68 -7.52 14.23
CA ILE A 102 -26.93 -7.93 12.84
C ILE A 102 -28.41 -8.28 12.61
N ALA A 103 -29.04 -8.95 13.57
CA ALA A 103 -30.43 -9.38 13.45
C ALA A 103 -31.44 -8.23 13.53
N ALA A 104 -31.10 -7.13 14.18
CA ALA A 104 -31.96 -5.98 14.36
C ALA A 104 -32.45 -5.37 13.03
N ASN A 105 -33.64 -4.79 13.08
CA ASN A 105 -34.20 -4.06 11.95
C ASN A 105 -33.95 -2.56 12.14
N TYR A 106 -33.27 -1.96 11.20
CA TYR A 106 -32.99 -0.53 11.19
C TYR A 106 -33.74 0.15 10.04
N PRO A 107 -34.29 1.36 10.27
CA PRO A 107 -35.05 2.07 9.24
C PRO A 107 -34.18 2.57 8.08
N SER A 108 -32.86 2.73 8.31
CA SER A 108 -31.91 3.19 7.29
C SER A 108 -30.52 2.62 7.55
N ALA A 109 -29.62 2.75 6.54
CA ALA A 109 -28.20 2.41 6.72
C ALA A 109 -27.54 3.31 7.78
N GLY A 110 -27.88 4.60 7.82
CA GLY A 110 -27.36 5.52 8.85
C GLY A 110 -27.80 5.12 10.27
N ALA A 111 -29.03 4.66 10.46
CA ALA A 111 -29.48 4.14 11.75
C ALA A 111 -28.69 2.88 12.16
N ALA A 112 -28.45 1.96 11.22
CA ALA A 112 -27.64 0.77 11.45
C ALA A 112 -26.17 1.12 11.77
N LEU A 113 -25.59 2.09 11.05
CA LEU A 113 -24.24 2.60 11.32
C LEU A 113 -24.14 3.21 12.72
N ARG A 114 -25.11 4.05 13.14
CA ARG A 114 -25.12 4.64 14.48
C ARG A 114 -25.23 3.57 15.59
N ALA A 115 -25.92 2.46 15.32
CA ALA A 115 -25.92 1.32 16.22
C ALA A 115 -24.55 0.61 16.24
N ALA A 116 -23.95 0.37 15.07
CA ALA A 116 -22.63 -0.24 14.95
C ALA A 116 -21.53 0.60 15.65
N LEU A 117 -21.60 1.93 15.59
CA LEU A 117 -20.66 2.82 16.28
C LEU A 117 -20.62 2.60 17.79
N LYS A 118 -21.75 2.23 18.40
CA LYS A 118 -21.89 1.96 19.83
C LYS A 118 -21.52 0.53 20.22
N GLY A 119 -21.28 -0.34 19.24
CA GLY A 119 -21.05 -1.76 19.46
C GLY A 119 -19.69 -2.04 20.11
N LYS A 120 -19.67 -2.93 21.10
CA LYS A 120 -18.43 -3.36 21.78
C LYS A 120 -17.53 -4.24 20.90
N HIS A 121 -18.03 -4.69 19.74
CA HIS A 121 -17.24 -5.43 18.75
C HIS A 121 -16.13 -4.60 18.13
N ARG A 122 -16.19 -3.28 18.20
CA ARG A 122 -15.18 -2.40 17.66
C ARG A 122 -13.86 -2.55 18.42
N THR A 123 -12.78 -2.51 17.68
CA THR A 123 -11.43 -2.53 18.25
C THR A 123 -11.25 -1.34 19.21
N PRO A 124 -10.74 -1.53 20.44
CA PRO A 124 -10.48 -0.44 21.37
C PRO A 124 -9.69 0.71 20.77
N GLY A 125 -10.08 1.94 21.04
CA GLY A 125 -9.50 3.15 20.48
C GLY A 125 -10.03 3.52 19.08
N ASN A 126 -10.81 2.66 18.42
CA ASN A 126 -11.40 3.02 17.13
C ASN A 126 -12.50 4.07 17.28
N ALA A 127 -13.28 4.02 18.35
CA ALA A 127 -14.34 4.99 18.63
C ALA A 127 -13.82 6.41 18.86
N ASP A 128 -12.61 6.57 19.38
CA ASP A 128 -11.99 7.89 19.64
C ASP A 128 -11.82 8.74 18.36
N ARG A 129 -11.87 8.08 17.20
CA ARG A 129 -11.69 8.73 15.89
C ARG A 129 -13.01 9.07 15.20
N ASP A 130 -14.15 8.64 15.73
CA ASP A 130 -15.45 8.79 15.07
C ASP A 130 -15.80 10.25 14.85
N ALA A 131 -15.56 11.09 15.86
CA ALA A 131 -15.78 12.53 15.77
C ALA A 131 -14.95 13.25 14.71
N ALA A 132 -13.73 12.74 14.42
CA ALA A 132 -12.86 13.30 13.39
C ALA A 132 -13.11 12.68 12.00
N ARG A 133 -13.73 11.51 11.92
CA ARG A 133 -13.88 10.74 10.69
C ARG A 133 -15.28 10.71 10.11
N HIS A 134 -16.28 11.13 10.86
CA HIS A 134 -17.66 11.29 10.42
C HIS A 134 -18.19 10.10 9.58
N PRO A 135 -18.09 8.83 10.07
CA PRO A 135 -18.32 7.67 9.20
C PRO A 135 -19.76 7.56 8.72
N VAL A 136 -20.74 7.97 9.52
CA VAL A 136 -22.15 7.93 9.13
C VAL A 136 -22.39 8.90 8.00
N GLU A 137 -21.98 10.15 8.18
CA GLU A 137 -22.16 11.23 7.23
C GLU A 137 -21.43 10.96 5.91
N ASN A 138 -20.23 10.40 5.97
CA ASN A 138 -19.48 9.98 4.78
C ASN A 138 -20.23 8.90 4.00
N LEU A 139 -20.67 7.83 4.68
CA LEU A 139 -21.33 6.71 4.02
C LEU A 139 -22.74 7.07 3.55
N GLU A 140 -23.47 7.94 4.26
CA GLU A 140 -24.73 8.52 3.80
C GLU A 140 -24.52 9.42 2.57
N PHE A 141 -23.48 10.25 2.56
CA PHE A 141 -23.11 11.07 1.41
C PHE A 141 -22.77 10.22 0.18
N PHE A 142 -22.08 9.10 0.36
CA PHE A 142 -21.80 8.16 -0.72
C PHE A 142 -23.05 7.36 -1.15
N GLY A 143 -24.14 7.40 -0.39
CA GLY A 143 -25.40 6.76 -0.73
C GLY A 143 -25.47 5.28 -0.31
N LEU A 144 -24.79 4.90 0.78
CA LEU A 144 -24.86 3.56 1.34
C LEU A 144 -26.30 3.15 1.65
N LYS A 145 -26.69 1.94 1.23
CA LYS A 145 -27.93 1.27 1.61
C LYS A 145 -27.59 -0.06 2.29
N GLN A 146 -28.49 -0.54 3.17
CA GLN A 146 -28.30 -1.87 3.79
C GLN A 146 -28.29 -3.03 2.79
N THR A 147 -28.76 -2.79 1.56
CA THR A 147 -28.79 -3.74 0.45
C THR A 147 -27.63 -3.57 -0.51
N SER A 148 -26.74 -2.60 -0.29
CA SER A 148 -25.63 -2.32 -1.20
C SER A 148 -24.62 -3.48 -1.21
N THR A 149 -24.08 -3.73 -2.40
CA THR A 149 -22.78 -4.41 -2.55
C THR A 149 -21.69 -3.37 -2.48
N VAL A 150 -20.89 -3.42 -1.41
CA VAL A 150 -19.82 -2.46 -1.12
C VAL A 150 -18.47 -3.12 -1.29
N ILE A 151 -17.54 -2.44 -1.96
CA ILE A 151 -16.12 -2.81 -2.00
C ILE A 151 -15.33 -1.76 -1.21
N GLU A 152 -14.62 -2.20 -0.17
CA GLU A 152 -13.66 -1.39 0.57
C GLU A 152 -12.25 -1.66 0.05
N LEU A 153 -11.65 -0.67 -0.61
CA LEU A 153 -10.26 -0.74 -1.09
C LEU A 153 -9.32 -0.35 0.04
N GLY A 154 -8.47 -1.31 0.46
CA GLY A 154 -7.52 -1.08 1.52
C GLY A 154 -8.17 -1.06 2.92
N ALA A 155 -8.72 -2.20 3.37
CA ALA A 155 -9.37 -2.30 4.69
C ALA A 155 -8.45 -1.95 5.88
N GLY A 156 -7.13 -2.04 5.70
CA GLY A 156 -6.13 -1.71 6.72
C GLY A 156 -6.30 -2.52 8.01
N GLU A 157 -6.59 -1.87 9.12
CA GLU A 157 -6.90 -2.53 10.40
C GLU A 157 -8.41 -2.74 10.62
N GLY A 158 -9.23 -2.52 9.59
CA GLY A 158 -10.66 -2.80 9.62
C GLY A 158 -11.55 -1.73 10.23
N TRP A 159 -11.09 -0.48 10.32
CA TRP A 159 -11.85 0.58 10.97
C TRP A 159 -13.23 0.81 10.34
N TYR A 160 -13.32 0.87 9.00
CA TYR A 160 -14.61 0.92 8.28
C TYR A 160 -15.25 -0.47 8.16
N THR A 161 -14.45 -1.53 8.02
CA THR A 161 -14.94 -2.91 7.95
C THR A 161 -15.78 -3.28 9.17
N GLU A 162 -15.36 -2.88 10.39
CA GLU A 162 -16.11 -3.11 11.65
C GLU A 162 -17.48 -2.43 11.67
N LEU A 163 -17.66 -1.34 10.94
CA LEU A 163 -18.93 -0.64 10.80
C LEU A 163 -19.79 -1.22 9.68
N LEU A 164 -19.18 -1.53 8.53
CA LEU A 164 -19.88 -1.99 7.34
C LEU A 164 -20.33 -3.46 7.45
N ALA A 165 -19.54 -4.31 8.09
CA ALA A 165 -19.83 -5.74 8.21
C ALA A 165 -21.20 -5.99 8.85
N PRO A 166 -21.54 -5.47 10.04
CA PRO A 166 -22.85 -5.72 10.65
C PRO A 166 -24.00 -5.07 9.88
N VAL A 167 -23.77 -3.90 9.25
CA VAL A 167 -24.79 -3.16 8.48
C VAL A 167 -25.21 -3.90 7.22
N LEU A 168 -24.26 -4.55 6.55
CA LEU A 168 -24.48 -5.24 5.28
C LEU A 168 -24.79 -6.73 5.43
N ALA A 169 -24.51 -7.33 6.59
CA ALA A 169 -24.58 -8.78 6.78
C ALA A 169 -25.95 -9.39 6.50
N LYS A 170 -27.05 -8.64 6.66
CA LYS A 170 -28.42 -9.16 6.53
C LYS A 170 -28.94 -9.11 5.11
N LYS A 171 -28.67 -8.05 4.36
CA LYS A 171 -29.31 -7.77 3.05
C LYS A 171 -28.33 -7.30 1.97
N GLY A 172 -27.15 -6.88 2.35
CA GLY A 172 -26.09 -6.38 1.47
C GLY A 172 -24.94 -7.37 1.34
N LYS A 173 -23.84 -6.86 0.80
CA LYS A 173 -22.59 -7.59 0.63
C LYS A 173 -21.42 -6.66 0.91
N LEU A 174 -20.48 -7.08 1.74
CA LEU A 174 -19.21 -6.42 1.92
C LEU A 174 -18.09 -7.24 1.30
N ILE A 175 -17.30 -6.61 0.46
CA ILE A 175 -16.08 -7.15 -0.13
C ILE A 175 -14.95 -6.21 0.30
N ILE A 176 -13.86 -6.76 0.83
CA ILE A 176 -12.68 -5.97 1.18
C ILE A 176 -11.48 -6.44 0.39
N THR A 177 -10.53 -5.55 0.14
CA THR A 177 -9.26 -5.96 -0.48
C THR A 177 -8.17 -6.14 0.57
N ALA A 178 -7.33 -7.14 0.36
CA ALA A 178 -6.16 -7.44 1.16
C ALA A 178 -4.97 -7.81 0.28
N PHE A 179 -3.76 -7.70 0.81
CA PHE A 179 -2.59 -8.32 0.21
C PHE A 179 -2.51 -9.81 0.59
N ASP A 180 -1.64 -10.56 -0.09
CA ASP A 180 -1.46 -11.98 0.19
C ASP A 180 -0.86 -12.19 1.60
N PRO A 181 -1.59 -12.84 2.53
CA PRO A 181 -1.08 -13.16 3.85
C PRO A 181 0.01 -14.25 3.84
N ASN A 182 0.15 -14.99 2.75
CA ASN A 182 1.12 -16.06 2.56
C ASN A 182 2.29 -15.64 1.67
N GLY A 183 2.42 -14.37 1.36
CA GLY A 183 3.52 -13.81 0.59
C GLY A 183 4.88 -13.90 1.31
N PRO A 184 5.95 -13.34 0.73
CA PRO A 184 7.30 -13.37 1.31
C PRO A 184 7.34 -12.82 2.74
N ALA A 185 8.07 -13.48 3.63
CA ALA A 185 8.15 -13.10 5.06
C ALA A 185 8.83 -11.73 5.28
N ASP A 186 9.66 -11.31 4.35
CA ASP A 186 10.35 -10.02 4.32
C ASP A 186 9.53 -8.91 3.63
N SER A 187 8.29 -9.18 3.27
CA SER A 187 7.39 -8.22 2.63
C SER A 187 6.44 -7.57 3.62
N ARG A 188 6.42 -6.24 3.62
CA ARG A 188 5.43 -5.47 4.39
C ARG A 188 4.00 -5.67 3.88
N ASN A 189 3.81 -6.04 2.61
CA ASN A 189 2.50 -6.41 2.09
C ASN A 189 1.98 -7.68 2.77
N THR A 190 2.85 -8.66 3.02
CA THR A 190 2.50 -9.88 3.77
C THR A 190 2.04 -9.57 5.20
N LEU A 191 2.70 -8.63 5.90
CA LEU A 191 2.23 -8.13 7.19
C LEU A 191 0.81 -7.56 7.09
N TYR A 192 0.54 -6.72 6.09
CA TYR A 192 -0.79 -6.15 5.91
C TYR A 192 -1.84 -7.21 5.56
N GLY A 193 -1.49 -8.19 4.72
CA GLY A 193 -2.36 -9.33 4.40
C GLY A 193 -2.70 -10.15 5.64
N LYS A 194 -1.70 -10.50 6.45
CA LYS A 194 -1.89 -11.22 7.73
C LYS A 194 -2.77 -10.43 8.69
N ARG A 195 -2.60 -9.11 8.78
CA ARG A 195 -3.42 -8.24 9.62
C ARG A 195 -4.91 -8.34 9.24
N VAL A 196 -5.23 -8.26 7.95
CA VAL A 196 -6.62 -8.41 7.48
C VAL A 196 -7.13 -9.82 7.76
N LYS A 197 -6.34 -10.86 7.49
CA LYS A 197 -6.70 -12.25 7.81
C LYS A 197 -7.06 -12.42 9.28
N ARG A 198 -6.18 -11.97 10.19
CA ARG A 198 -6.41 -12.05 11.65
C ARG A 198 -7.63 -11.23 12.10
N MET A 199 -7.87 -10.07 11.46
CA MET A 199 -9.06 -9.26 11.72
C MET A 199 -10.36 -10.04 11.38
N ILE A 200 -10.41 -10.69 10.22
CA ILE A 200 -11.58 -11.49 9.82
C ILE A 200 -11.77 -12.71 10.73
N GLU A 201 -10.69 -13.40 11.07
CA GLU A 201 -10.72 -14.62 11.89
C GLU A 201 -11.14 -14.37 13.34
N LYS A 202 -10.99 -13.14 13.86
CA LYS A 202 -11.31 -12.84 15.26
C LYS A 202 -12.78 -13.04 15.61
N SER A 203 -13.72 -12.94 14.65
CA SER A 203 -15.15 -13.17 14.86
C SER A 203 -15.86 -13.61 13.58
N PRO A 204 -16.10 -14.90 13.39
CA PRO A 204 -16.95 -15.40 12.30
C PRO A 204 -18.37 -14.86 12.33
N GLU A 205 -18.92 -14.55 13.53
CA GLU A 205 -20.25 -13.97 13.69
C GLU A 205 -20.35 -12.58 13.02
N LEU A 206 -19.26 -11.77 13.13
CA LEU A 206 -19.22 -10.43 12.58
C LEU A 206 -18.79 -10.43 11.10
N PHE A 207 -17.76 -11.20 10.77
CA PHE A 207 -17.07 -11.12 9.48
C PHE A 207 -17.31 -12.31 8.54
N GLY A 208 -18.02 -13.35 8.98
CA GLY A 208 -18.18 -14.58 8.19
C GLY A 208 -18.92 -14.41 6.85
N LYS A 209 -19.53 -13.23 6.62
CA LYS A 209 -20.16 -12.88 5.34
C LYS A 209 -19.36 -11.84 4.53
N VAL A 210 -18.18 -11.46 5.01
CA VAL A 210 -17.27 -10.55 4.32
C VAL A 210 -16.42 -11.36 3.35
N ASP A 211 -16.45 -10.99 2.07
CA ASP A 211 -15.54 -11.57 1.08
C ASP A 211 -14.21 -10.81 1.11
N VAL A 212 -13.11 -11.54 1.01
CA VAL A 212 -11.77 -10.97 0.89
C VAL A 212 -11.23 -11.24 -0.49
N VAL A 213 -10.89 -10.18 -1.22
CA VAL A 213 -10.21 -10.26 -2.51
C VAL A 213 -8.73 -9.96 -2.28
N VAL A 214 -7.91 -10.97 -2.52
CA VAL A 214 -6.45 -10.78 -2.47
C VAL A 214 -6.00 -10.09 -3.74
N ILE A 215 -5.33 -8.97 -3.58
CA ILE A 215 -4.81 -8.16 -4.69
C ILE A 215 -3.29 -8.08 -4.62
N ASP A 216 -2.67 -8.00 -5.79
CA ASP A 216 -1.28 -7.57 -5.93
C ASP A 216 -1.23 -6.03 -5.95
N ARG A 217 -0.31 -5.44 -5.17
CA ARG A 217 -0.08 -3.99 -5.16
C ARG A 217 0.24 -3.45 -6.56
N ASP A 218 1.02 -4.20 -7.33
CA ASP A 218 1.51 -3.77 -8.64
C ASP A 218 0.51 -4.03 -9.76
N SER A 219 -0.45 -4.91 -9.53
CA SER A 219 -1.54 -5.23 -10.44
C SER A 219 -2.84 -5.45 -9.67
N PRO A 220 -3.51 -4.39 -9.18
CA PRO A 220 -4.65 -4.48 -8.28
C PRO A 220 -5.93 -4.93 -9.01
N LYS A 221 -5.96 -6.19 -9.43
CA LYS A 221 -7.13 -6.77 -10.10
C LYS A 221 -8.17 -7.24 -9.08
N LEU A 222 -9.38 -6.71 -9.16
CA LEU A 222 -10.48 -7.12 -8.29
C LEU A 222 -11.19 -8.39 -8.79
N GLY A 223 -11.18 -8.65 -10.09
CA GLY A 223 -11.94 -9.75 -10.69
C GLY A 223 -13.46 -9.60 -10.54
N ILE A 224 -13.93 -8.38 -10.31
CA ILE A 224 -15.33 -8.05 -10.11
C ILE A 224 -15.74 -7.05 -11.19
N GLU A 225 -16.79 -7.37 -11.94
CA GLU A 225 -17.26 -6.49 -13.01
C GLU A 225 -18.76 -6.21 -12.87
N GLY A 226 -19.12 -4.91 -12.80
CA GLY A 226 -20.48 -4.44 -12.80
C GLY A 226 -21.36 -4.97 -11.66
N LYS A 227 -20.79 -5.28 -10.49
CA LYS A 227 -21.53 -5.87 -9.36
C LYS A 227 -21.67 -4.96 -8.16
N ALA A 228 -20.75 -4.00 -7.98
CA ALA A 228 -20.76 -3.11 -6.82
C ALA A 228 -21.70 -1.92 -7.01
N ASP A 229 -22.42 -1.58 -5.95
CA ASP A 229 -23.20 -0.35 -5.85
C ASP A 229 -22.33 0.82 -5.35
N LEU A 230 -21.36 0.50 -4.50
CA LEU A 230 -20.45 1.46 -3.88
C LEU A 230 -19.04 0.86 -3.79
N VAL A 231 -18.06 1.60 -4.23
CA VAL A 231 -16.63 1.36 -3.94
C VAL A 231 -16.15 2.51 -3.06
N ILE A 232 -15.44 2.23 -1.98
CA ILE A 232 -14.84 3.25 -1.12
C ILE A 232 -13.32 3.10 -1.04
N ALA A 233 -12.64 4.24 -1.02
CA ALA A 233 -11.21 4.35 -0.82
C ALA A 233 -10.93 5.43 0.23
N ILE A 234 -10.54 4.99 1.43
CA ILE A 234 -10.39 5.88 2.57
C ILE A 234 -8.91 6.03 2.95
N ARG A 235 -8.33 7.17 2.60
CA ARG A 235 -6.93 7.54 2.85
C ARG A 235 -5.89 6.69 2.11
N GLU A 236 -6.29 6.07 1.01
CA GLU A 236 -5.43 5.22 0.17
C GLU A 236 -4.77 5.98 -1.00
N ALA A 237 -5.45 7.01 -1.51
CA ALA A 237 -5.14 7.67 -2.78
C ALA A 237 -3.68 8.14 -2.90
N HIS A 238 -3.10 8.75 -1.85
CA HIS A 238 -1.70 9.20 -1.83
C HIS A 238 -0.72 8.03 -1.93
N GLY A 239 -1.04 6.89 -1.31
CA GLY A 239 -0.25 5.67 -1.40
C GLY A 239 -0.26 5.08 -2.80
N TRP A 240 -1.42 5.06 -3.44
CA TRP A 240 -1.54 4.60 -4.83
C TRP A 240 -0.74 5.48 -5.77
N HIS A 241 -0.82 6.81 -5.62
CA HIS A 241 -0.07 7.74 -6.47
C HIS A 241 1.44 7.58 -6.27
N ARG A 242 1.91 7.59 -5.03
CA ARG A 242 3.34 7.41 -4.70
C ARG A 242 3.94 6.13 -5.29
N ASN A 243 3.13 5.08 -5.43
CA ASN A 243 3.55 3.80 -6.01
C ASN A 243 3.27 3.71 -7.53
N GLY A 244 2.81 4.78 -8.20
CA GLY A 244 2.49 4.79 -9.63
C GLY A 244 1.29 3.92 -10.00
N LYS A 245 0.36 3.66 -9.07
CA LYS A 245 -0.77 2.74 -9.25
C LYS A 245 -2.14 3.41 -9.17
N PHE A 246 -2.20 4.72 -9.03
CA PHE A 246 -3.46 5.45 -8.88
C PHE A 246 -4.46 5.13 -9.99
N ASP A 247 -4.03 5.23 -11.24
CA ASP A 247 -4.90 4.98 -12.40
C ASP A 247 -5.39 3.52 -12.46
N ALA A 248 -4.55 2.56 -12.05
CA ALA A 248 -4.91 1.15 -12.01
C ALA A 248 -6.02 0.87 -10.97
N TYR A 249 -5.91 1.41 -9.75
CA TYR A 249 -6.96 1.27 -8.75
C TYR A 249 -8.26 1.95 -9.16
N VAL A 250 -8.19 3.14 -9.76
CA VAL A 250 -9.38 3.86 -10.26
C VAL A 250 -10.05 3.08 -11.39
N ALA A 251 -9.28 2.50 -12.31
CA ALA A 251 -9.82 1.67 -13.39
C ALA A 251 -10.50 0.40 -12.86
N GLU A 252 -9.94 -0.26 -11.87
CA GLU A 252 -10.57 -1.43 -11.23
C GLU A 252 -11.86 -1.05 -10.48
N ALA A 253 -11.88 0.09 -9.77
CA ALA A 253 -13.10 0.62 -9.16
C ALA A 253 -14.18 0.88 -10.22
N PHE A 254 -13.79 1.46 -11.37
CA PHE A 254 -14.72 1.69 -12.48
C PHE A 254 -15.30 0.40 -13.05
N LYS A 255 -14.47 -0.62 -13.29
CA LYS A 255 -14.92 -1.94 -13.77
C LYS A 255 -15.88 -2.58 -12.78
N ALA A 256 -15.55 -2.56 -11.49
CA ALA A 256 -16.31 -3.23 -10.45
C ALA A 256 -17.73 -2.66 -10.25
N LEU A 257 -17.91 -1.36 -10.48
CA LEU A 257 -19.16 -0.65 -10.26
C LEU A 257 -20.19 -0.95 -11.35
N LYS A 258 -21.44 -1.06 -10.94
CA LYS A 258 -22.62 -1.00 -11.83
C LYS A 258 -22.68 0.37 -12.51
N PRO A 259 -23.36 0.49 -13.69
CA PRO A 259 -23.82 1.79 -14.17
C PRO A 259 -24.64 2.50 -13.09
N GLY A 260 -24.36 3.79 -12.84
CA GLY A 260 -24.95 4.55 -11.74
C GLY A 260 -24.32 4.27 -10.35
N GLY A 261 -23.40 3.32 -10.24
CA GLY A 261 -22.67 3.04 -9.00
C GLY A 261 -21.74 4.17 -8.59
N VAL A 262 -21.40 4.22 -7.30
CA VAL A 262 -20.66 5.32 -6.68
C VAL A 262 -19.24 4.89 -6.31
N PHE A 263 -18.26 5.75 -6.62
CA PHE A 263 -16.92 5.68 -6.06
C PHE A 263 -16.72 6.80 -5.06
N GLY A 264 -16.61 6.46 -3.77
CA GLY A 264 -16.38 7.39 -2.66
C GLY A 264 -14.92 7.44 -2.27
N ILE A 265 -14.34 8.64 -2.29
CA ILE A 265 -12.94 8.87 -1.89
C ILE A 265 -12.89 9.84 -0.71
N VAL A 266 -12.20 9.44 0.36
CA VAL A 266 -11.73 10.35 1.41
C VAL A 266 -10.21 10.34 1.38
N ALA A 267 -9.59 11.49 1.10
CA ALA A 267 -8.14 11.59 0.98
C ALA A 267 -7.60 12.86 1.66
N HIS A 268 -6.39 12.79 2.20
CA HIS A 268 -5.70 13.95 2.76
C HIS A 268 -5.48 15.00 1.67
N ARG A 269 -5.99 16.21 1.91
CA ARG A 269 -6.03 17.29 0.93
C ARG A 269 -4.80 18.18 1.04
N ALA A 270 -3.99 18.24 -0.02
CA ALA A 270 -2.86 19.14 -0.17
C ALA A 270 -3.30 20.60 -0.36
N LYS A 271 -2.34 21.53 -0.35
CA LYS A 271 -2.56 22.90 -0.85
C LYS A 271 -2.96 22.85 -2.32
N PRO A 272 -3.80 23.77 -2.81
CA PRO A 272 -4.36 23.69 -4.17
C PRO A 272 -3.31 23.68 -5.29
N ASP A 273 -2.19 24.36 -5.09
CA ASP A 273 -1.07 24.55 -6.01
C ASP A 273 0.08 23.54 -5.78
N ALA A 274 -0.08 22.60 -4.85
CA ALA A 274 0.97 21.63 -4.54
C ALA A 274 1.22 20.69 -5.73
N ASN A 275 2.50 20.36 -5.95
CA ASN A 275 2.86 19.30 -6.89
C ASN A 275 2.38 17.95 -6.32
N PRO A 276 1.61 17.15 -7.08
CA PRO A 276 1.04 15.88 -6.58
C PRO A 276 2.10 14.85 -6.23
N ASP A 277 3.24 14.79 -6.97
CA ASP A 277 4.31 13.82 -6.71
C ASP A 277 5.02 14.12 -5.37
N GLU A 278 5.27 15.40 -5.10
CA GLU A 278 5.90 15.82 -3.85
C GLU A 278 4.94 15.74 -2.66
N SER A 279 3.71 16.20 -2.83
CA SER A 279 2.72 16.17 -1.75
C SER A 279 2.30 14.75 -1.37
N ALA A 280 2.30 13.80 -2.32
CA ALA A 280 2.02 12.40 -2.03
C ALA A 280 3.08 11.76 -1.12
N LYS A 281 4.34 12.19 -1.20
CA LYS A 281 5.41 11.75 -0.29
C LYS A 281 5.10 12.15 1.16
N GLN A 282 4.42 13.30 1.32
CA GLN A 282 3.94 13.81 2.61
C GLN A 282 2.54 13.29 2.98
N GLY A 283 1.94 12.43 2.17
CA GLY A 283 0.64 11.81 2.41
C GLY A 283 -0.56 12.61 1.91
N TYR A 284 -0.37 13.71 1.21
CA TYR A 284 -1.41 14.59 0.71
C TYR A 284 -1.54 14.58 -0.81
N LEU A 285 -2.72 14.91 -1.33
CA LEU A 285 -2.94 15.12 -2.77
C LEU A 285 -3.78 16.39 -3.02
N PRO A 286 -3.52 17.16 -4.10
CA PRO A 286 -4.38 18.26 -4.49
C PRO A 286 -5.76 17.75 -4.93
N GLU A 287 -6.84 18.38 -4.43
CA GLU A 287 -8.22 17.96 -4.72
C GLU A 287 -8.52 17.99 -6.22
N ALA A 288 -8.14 19.07 -6.91
CA ALA A 288 -8.37 19.23 -8.35
C ALA A 288 -7.67 18.13 -9.16
N TRP A 289 -6.47 17.73 -8.77
CA TRP A 289 -5.74 16.64 -9.39
C TRP A 289 -6.46 15.29 -9.23
N VAL A 290 -6.94 14.97 -8.02
CA VAL A 290 -7.70 13.74 -7.76
C VAL A 290 -8.96 13.71 -8.61
N ILE A 291 -9.72 14.84 -8.68
CA ILE A 291 -10.92 14.93 -9.49
C ILE A 291 -10.59 14.68 -10.97
N GLN A 292 -9.62 15.38 -11.52
CA GLN A 292 -9.20 15.21 -12.91
C GLN A 292 -8.82 13.76 -13.23
N LYS A 293 -8.01 13.13 -12.39
CA LYS A 293 -7.56 11.73 -12.59
C LYS A 293 -8.73 10.74 -12.57
N VAL A 294 -9.65 10.88 -11.64
CA VAL A 294 -10.81 9.99 -11.54
C VAL A 294 -11.77 10.21 -12.70
N GLU A 295 -12.01 11.47 -13.12
CA GLU A 295 -12.83 11.76 -14.28
C GLU A 295 -12.21 11.25 -15.59
N SER A 296 -10.88 11.28 -15.73
CA SER A 296 -10.17 10.72 -16.88
C SER A 296 -10.39 9.20 -17.04
N ALA A 297 -10.73 8.49 -15.98
CA ALA A 297 -11.11 7.06 -16.04
C ALA A 297 -12.57 6.82 -16.42
N GLY A 298 -13.35 7.89 -16.74
CA GLY A 298 -14.73 7.81 -17.19
C GLY A 298 -15.78 8.10 -16.11
N PHE A 299 -15.39 8.36 -14.89
CA PHE A 299 -16.29 8.81 -13.84
C PHE A 299 -16.80 10.24 -14.08
N LYS A 300 -17.89 10.59 -13.39
CA LYS A 300 -18.35 11.98 -13.26
C LYS A 300 -18.34 12.37 -11.80
N LEU A 301 -17.88 13.58 -11.49
CA LEU A 301 -17.99 14.11 -10.15
C LEU A 301 -19.46 14.29 -9.79
N GLY A 302 -19.94 13.54 -8.80
CA GLY A 302 -21.32 13.58 -8.30
C GLY A 302 -21.51 14.50 -7.09
N GLY A 303 -20.42 14.95 -6.47
CA GLY A 303 -20.45 15.89 -5.35
C GLY A 303 -19.17 15.92 -4.54
N LYS A 304 -19.04 16.98 -3.74
CA LYS A 304 -17.97 17.17 -2.74
C LYS A 304 -18.59 17.47 -1.40
N SER A 305 -17.90 17.10 -0.32
CA SER A 305 -18.32 17.43 1.04
C SER A 305 -17.13 17.88 1.86
N GLU A 306 -17.35 18.91 2.66
CA GLU A 306 -16.34 19.44 3.60
C GLU A 306 -16.47 18.82 5.01
N ILE A 307 -17.21 17.71 5.15
CA ILE A 307 -17.43 17.04 6.44
C ILE A 307 -16.13 16.64 7.15
N ASN A 308 -15.07 16.36 6.39
CA ASN A 308 -13.75 15.98 6.89
C ASN A 308 -12.71 17.12 6.76
N ALA A 309 -13.15 18.35 6.49
CA ALA A 309 -12.24 19.49 6.40
C ALA A 309 -11.68 19.86 7.78
N ASN A 310 -10.38 20.17 7.81
CA ASN A 310 -9.73 20.70 8.99
C ASN A 310 -8.87 21.92 8.63
N PRO A 311 -9.37 23.14 8.82
CA PRO A 311 -8.63 24.36 8.47
C PRO A 311 -7.39 24.59 9.33
N LYS A 312 -7.21 23.88 10.45
CA LYS A 312 -6.01 23.95 11.28
C LYS A 312 -4.82 23.18 10.68
N ASP A 313 -5.09 22.27 9.73
CA ASP A 313 -4.04 21.50 9.06
C ASP A 313 -3.28 22.37 8.05
N THR A 314 -2.05 22.77 8.37
CA THR A 314 -1.20 23.63 7.52
C THR A 314 -0.45 22.85 6.42
N LYS A 315 -0.40 21.51 6.53
CA LYS A 315 0.09 20.58 5.50
C LYS A 315 1.62 20.65 5.24
N ASP A 316 2.37 21.21 6.18
CA ASP A 316 3.82 21.46 6.08
C ASP A 316 4.60 20.91 7.28
N TYR A 317 4.24 19.72 7.73
CA TYR A 317 4.84 19.07 8.89
C TYR A 317 6.09 18.25 8.52
N PRO A 318 7.04 18.07 9.47
CA PRO A 318 8.30 17.36 9.23
C PRO A 318 8.13 15.94 8.68
N GLU A 319 7.11 15.19 9.18
CA GLU A 319 6.79 13.84 8.75
C GLU A 319 5.47 13.82 7.93
N GLY A 320 5.12 14.92 7.28
CA GLY A 320 3.87 15.06 6.55
C GLY A 320 2.66 14.78 7.42
N VAL A 321 1.61 14.20 6.82
CA VAL A 321 0.36 13.86 7.51
C VAL A 321 0.55 12.96 8.73
N TRP A 322 1.61 12.17 8.77
CA TRP A 322 1.89 11.27 9.88
C TRP A 322 2.40 11.94 11.15
N THR A 323 2.74 13.23 11.08
CA THR A 323 3.01 14.06 12.26
C THR A 323 1.76 14.24 13.12
N LEU A 324 0.59 14.32 12.47
CA LEU A 324 -0.71 14.54 13.10
C LEU A 324 -1.28 13.25 13.73
N PRO A 325 -2.35 13.38 14.59
CA PRO A 325 -3.12 12.22 15.03
C PRO A 325 -3.65 11.39 13.85
N PRO A 326 -3.82 10.08 14.03
CA PRO A 326 -3.49 9.29 15.21
C PRO A 326 -2.05 8.80 15.26
N ASN A 327 -1.23 9.12 14.24
CA ASN A 327 0.10 8.53 14.07
C ASN A 327 1.13 9.11 15.05
N PHE A 328 1.16 10.45 15.19
CA PHE A 328 2.13 11.13 16.03
C PHE A 328 3.57 10.63 15.81
N ARG A 329 4.02 10.60 14.54
CA ARG A 329 5.31 9.98 14.17
C ARG A 329 6.51 10.59 14.87
N LEU A 330 6.38 11.84 15.35
CA LEU A 330 7.42 12.50 16.16
C LEU A 330 7.40 12.10 17.64
N GLY A 331 6.56 11.14 18.02
CA GLY A 331 6.43 10.69 19.41
C GLY A 331 5.89 11.79 20.33
N ASP A 332 6.66 12.12 21.37
CA ASP A 332 6.27 13.15 22.36
C ASP A 332 6.68 14.56 21.95
N LYS A 333 7.49 14.71 20.89
CA LYS A 333 7.92 16.03 20.40
C LYS A 333 6.70 16.83 19.92
N ASP A 334 6.42 17.94 20.57
CA ASP A 334 5.32 18.86 20.27
C ASP A 334 3.92 18.17 20.20
N ARG A 335 3.77 17.04 20.86
CA ARG A 335 2.58 16.19 20.79
C ARG A 335 1.29 16.94 21.12
N ALA A 336 1.31 17.81 22.14
CA ALA A 336 0.14 18.60 22.52
C ALA A 336 -0.28 19.58 21.42
N HIS A 337 0.70 20.20 20.74
CA HIS A 337 0.44 21.07 19.59
C HIS A 337 -0.23 20.30 18.45
N TYR A 338 0.33 19.15 18.05
CA TYR A 338 -0.26 18.35 16.97
C TYR A 338 -1.61 17.75 17.36
N ALA A 339 -1.82 17.40 18.62
CA ALA A 339 -3.12 16.96 19.13
C ALA A 339 -4.19 18.06 19.03
N ALA A 340 -3.81 19.33 19.29
CA ALA A 340 -4.72 20.48 19.18
C ALA A 340 -5.10 20.82 17.73
N ILE A 341 -4.26 20.47 16.74
CA ILE A 341 -4.61 20.53 15.32
C ILE A 341 -5.68 19.46 15.00
N GLY A 342 -5.52 18.25 15.51
CA GLY A 342 -6.39 17.12 15.22
C GLY A 342 -5.97 16.30 14.00
N GLU A 343 -6.85 15.39 13.51
CA GLU A 343 -6.60 14.66 12.27
C GLU A 343 -6.55 15.64 11.07
N SER A 344 -5.82 15.25 10.03
CA SER A 344 -5.59 16.07 8.83
C SER A 344 -6.86 16.58 8.15
N ASP A 345 -6.70 17.64 7.37
CA ASP A 345 -7.69 18.09 6.40
C ASP A 345 -7.88 17.04 5.30
N ARG A 346 -9.14 16.69 5.00
CA ARG A 346 -9.45 15.66 4.00
C ARG A 346 -10.57 16.13 3.08
N MET A 347 -10.32 15.98 1.77
CA MET A 347 -11.37 16.03 0.78
C MET A 347 -12.29 14.82 0.91
N THR A 348 -13.57 14.97 0.68
CA THR A 348 -14.56 13.91 0.56
C THR A 348 -15.26 14.05 -0.79
N LEU A 349 -14.98 13.11 -1.69
CA LEU A 349 -15.38 13.18 -3.09
C LEU A 349 -16.28 11.99 -3.44
N LYS A 350 -17.40 12.28 -4.09
CA LYS A 350 -18.35 11.30 -4.62
C LYS A 350 -18.28 11.33 -6.12
N PHE A 351 -17.91 10.22 -6.73
CA PHE A 351 -17.94 10.05 -8.18
C PHE A 351 -19.03 9.05 -8.57
N VAL A 352 -19.59 9.21 -9.75
CA VAL A 352 -20.63 8.31 -10.27
C VAL A 352 -20.13 7.70 -11.58
N LYS A 353 -20.25 6.40 -11.71
CA LYS A 353 -20.11 5.73 -13.01
C LYS A 353 -21.33 6.05 -13.86
N PRO A 354 -21.19 6.70 -15.03
CA PRO A 354 -22.35 7.03 -15.87
C PRO A 354 -23.24 5.82 -16.15
N ALA A 355 -24.55 6.00 -16.08
CA ALA A 355 -25.49 5.09 -16.70
C ALA A 355 -25.32 5.23 -18.22
N ARG A 356 -25.15 4.10 -18.91
CA ARG A 356 -25.05 4.12 -20.38
C ARG A 356 -26.31 4.67 -21.01
#